data_1aac16b72972d25e4a3020528396e19e
#
_entry.id   1aac16b72972d25e4a3020528396e19e
#
_cell.length_a   1.000
_cell.length_b   1.000
_cell.length_c   1.000
_cell.angle_alpha   90.00
_cell.angle_beta   90.00
_cell.angle_gamma   90.00
#
_symmetry.space_group_name_H-M   'P 1'
#
loop_
_entity.id
_entity.type
_entity.pdbx_description
1 polymer ?
#
loop_
_entity_poly.entity_id
_entity_poly.type
_entity_poly.pdbx_seq_one_letter_code
_entity_poly.pdbx_strand_id
1 'polypeptide(L)'
;MRELQAPKGVSEYFPPRSQYFEFVRETLIESARKSGYQLMELPVFEDTELFKRGVGESTDVVSKEMYTFEDRGGRSLTLRPEGTAGVMRSVIENKLDKLTLPVKVWYSGAFFRAERPQAGRYRQFYQVGIEAIGLNDPEIDFEVIAVADRAFKKLGLKSYRLEITSLGDAKSRANHRKDLVAYIANLKLDEATIARAALNPLRLFDDKRPEIQEAMKDAPLLFDYLSAESAESFAKVKELLTAANIAFTINPRMVRGLDYYTGTTFEFVSDKLGAQSGIGGGGRYDGLMAELGGNDLSGIGFGLGVDRVLLACEAEGLFDTSENKPDLDIFIIALSASEKSFVANLINQLRDSGVSCDMAYGDRALKGAMKSADKSGARYSAVIGSDEIKSGNLALKDMKTGESKEVRISTLTAEFKTN
;
A
#
# COMPACT_ATOMS: atom_id res chain seq x y z
N MET A 1 -1.09 30.47 23.48
CA MET A 1 -0.34 29.24 23.14
C MET A 1 -0.58 28.95 21.67
N ARG A 2 0.46 28.51 20.92
CA ARG A 2 0.26 28.05 19.52
C ARG A 2 -0.56 26.78 19.54
N GLU A 3 -1.60 26.70 18.72
CA GLU A 3 -2.38 25.49 18.52
C GLU A 3 -1.50 24.39 17.91
N LEU A 4 -1.55 23.20 18.48
CA LEU A 4 -0.79 22.05 17.99
C LEU A 4 -1.52 21.44 16.81
N GLN A 5 -0.81 21.18 15.74
CA GLN A 5 -1.31 20.57 14.51
C GLN A 5 -0.37 19.47 14.06
N ALA A 6 -0.89 18.51 13.28
CA ALA A 6 -0.07 17.48 12.65
C ALA A 6 1.03 18.12 11.77
N PRO A 7 2.21 17.48 11.67
CA PRO A 7 3.27 17.96 10.80
C PRO A 7 2.81 18.03 9.34
N LYS A 8 3.28 19.07 8.63
CA LYS A 8 2.91 19.25 7.22
C LYS A 8 3.34 18.04 6.37
N GLY A 9 2.39 17.48 5.62
CA GLY A 9 2.63 16.33 4.74
C GLY A 9 2.49 14.98 5.44
N VAL A 10 1.97 14.95 6.65
CA VAL A 10 1.57 13.73 7.36
C VAL A 10 0.05 13.65 7.34
N SER A 11 -0.49 12.54 6.86
CA SER A 11 -1.95 12.31 6.81
C SER A 11 -2.40 11.59 8.06
N GLU A 12 -3.56 11.99 8.56
CA GLU A 12 -4.29 11.30 9.61
C GLU A 12 -5.59 10.76 9.02
N TYR A 13 -5.94 9.55 9.42
CA TYR A 13 -7.18 8.91 8.99
C TYR A 13 -8.08 8.68 10.21
N PHE A 14 -9.31 9.20 10.15
CA PHE A 14 -10.35 9.00 11.17
C PHE A 14 -11.68 8.67 10.48
N PRO A 15 -12.66 8.10 11.20
CA PRO A 15 -13.94 7.69 10.60
C PRO A 15 -14.68 8.84 9.91
N PRO A 16 -15.30 8.58 8.73
CA PRO A 16 -15.41 7.26 8.08
C PRO A 16 -14.20 6.88 7.23
N ARG A 17 -13.31 7.82 6.89
CA ARG A 17 -12.20 7.62 5.94
C ARG A 17 -11.18 6.58 6.40
N SER A 18 -10.99 6.41 7.71
CA SER A 18 -10.11 5.36 8.26
C SER A 18 -10.59 3.95 7.94
N GLN A 19 -11.89 3.73 7.83
CA GLN A 19 -12.47 2.44 7.44
C GLN A 19 -12.15 2.10 5.98
N TYR A 20 -12.23 3.09 5.09
CA TYR A 20 -11.84 2.91 3.68
C TYR A 20 -10.35 2.65 3.53
N PHE A 21 -9.53 3.36 4.31
CA PHE A 21 -8.10 3.12 4.37
C PHE A 21 -7.78 1.69 4.82
N GLU A 22 -8.42 1.22 5.87
CA GLU A 22 -8.28 -0.15 6.39
C GLU A 22 -8.73 -1.18 5.36
N PHE A 23 -9.88 -0.99 4.74
CA PHE A 23 -10.42 -1.88 3.69
C PHE A 23 -9.46 -1.99 2.50
N VAL A 24 -8.92 -0.86 2.02
CA VAL A 24 -7.90 -0.86 0.95
C VAL A 24 -6.69 -1.66 1.39
N ARG A 25 -6.12 -1.33 2.55
CA ARG A 25 -4.92 -2.01 3.07
C ARG A 25 -5.12 -3.51 3.22
N GLU A 26 -6.21 -3.95 3.85
CA GLU A 26 -6.49 -5.38 4.05
C GLU A 26 -6.76 -6.11 2.73
N THR A 27 -7.38 -5.47 1.75
CA THR A 27 -7.59 -6.06 0.41
C THR A 27 -6.25 -6.32 -0.30
N LEU A 28 -5.30 -5.38 -0.22
CA LEU A 28 -3.96 -5.55 -0.76
C LEU A 28 -3.22 -6.70 -0.06
N ILE A 29 -3.26 -6.74 1.28
CA ILE A 29 -2.64 -7.78 2.09
C ILE A 29 -3.25 -9.15 1.81
N GLU A 30 -4.57 -9.25 1.71
CA GLU A 30 -5.26 -10.51 1.44
C GLU A 30 -4.85 -11.12 0.09
N SER A 31 -4.67 -10.29 -0.94
CA SER A 31 -4.18 -10.76 -2.24
C SER A 31 -2.78 -11.39 -2.14
N ALA A 32 -1.88 -10.79 -1.34
CA ALA A 32 -0.57 -11.34 -1.06
C ALA A 32 -0.65 -12.67 -0.28
N ARG A 33 -1.44 -12.71 0.80
CA ARG A 33 -1.64 -13.93 1.61
C ARG A 33 -2.18 -15.10 0.76
N LYS A 34 -3.15 -14.83 -0.11
CA LYS A 34 -3.72 -15.85 -1.03
C LYS A 34 -2.73 -16.36 -2.07
N SER A 35 -1.65 -15.63 -2.30
CA SER A 35 -0.55 -16.03 -3.19
C SER A 35 0.62 -16.67 -2.45
N GLY A 36 0.46 -17.00 -1.16
CA GLY A 36 1.45 -17.71 -0.34
C GLY A 36 2.55 -16.82 0.25
N TYR A 37 2.41 -15.49 0.19
CA TYR A 37 3.34 -14.58 0.86
C TYR A 37 3.08 -14.57 2.37
N GLN A 38 4.12 -14.56 3.17
CA GLN A 38 4.07 -14.53 4.63
C GLN A 38 4.47 -13.15 5.17
N LEU A 39 3.92 -12.78 6.32
CA LEU A 39 4.26 -11.50 6.96
C LEU A 39 5.74 -11.45 7.34
N MET A 40 6.40 -10.38 6.96
CA MET A 40 7.66 -9.93 7.52
C MET A 40 7.48 -8.54 8.12
N GLU A 41 7.54 -8.43 9.43
CA GLU A 41 7.50 -7.14 10.11
C GLU A 41 8.89 -6.51 10.11
N LEU A 42 9.01 -5.34 9.52
CA LEU A 42 10.28 -4.64 9.34
C LEU A 42 10.43 -3.48 10.34
N PRO A 43 11.65 -3.21 10.82
CA PRO A 43 11.92 -1.99 11.59
C PRO A 43 11.49 -0.73 10.84
N VAL A 44 11.03 0.29 11.59
CA VAL A 44 10.64 1.59 11.02
C VAL A 44 11.88 2.44 10.68
N PHE A 45 13.00 2.19 11.32
CA PHE A 45 14.30 2.82 11.04
C PHE A 45 15.38 1.76 10.94
N GLU A 46 16.38 2.02 10.13
CA GLU A 46 17.51 1.14 9.84
C GLU A 46 18.81 1.95 9.87
N ASP A 47 19.94 1.27 9.81
CA ASP A 47 21.22 1.90 9.58
C ASP A 47 21.17 2.68 8.24
N THR A 48 21.69 3.91 8.24
CA THR A 48 21.66 4.78 7.06
C THR A 48 22.40 4.16 5.87
N GLU A 49 23.48 3.40 6.13
CA GLU A 49 24.26 2.74 5.10
C GLU A 49 23.48 1.66 4.34
N LEU A 50 22.46 1.07 4.95
CA LEU A 50 21.58 0.13 4.26
C LEU A 50 20.94 0.77 3.02
N PHE A 51 20.40 1.98 3.19
CA PHE A 51 19.73 2.68 2.10
C PHE A 51 20.71 3.29 1.11
N LYS A 52 21.86 3.79 1.57
CA LYS A 52 22.89 4.31 0.66
C LYS A 52 23.38 3.23 -0.31
N ARG A 53 23.70 2.04 0.20
CA ARG A 53 24.16 0.90 -0.61
C ARG A 53 23.02 0.32 -1.46
N GLY A 54 21.86 0.04 -0.83
CA GLY A 54 20.79 -0.70 -1.48
C GLY A 54 19.98 0.13 -2.47
N VAL A 55 19.75 1.42 -2.19
CA VAL A 55 18.89 2.28 -3.04
C VAL A 55 19.69 3.06 -4.08
N GLY A 56 20.95 3.33 -3.79
CA GLY A 56 21.87 4.10 -4.63
C GLY A 56 22.00 5.57 -4.20
N GLU A 57 23.24 5.99 -3.96
CA GLU A 57 23.56 7.35 -3.48
C GLU A 57 23.13 8.45 -4.46
N SER A 58 23.01 8.14 -5.74
CA SER A 58 22.61 9.07 -6.80
C SER A 58 21.11 9.34 -6.86
N THR A 59 20.31 8.56 -6.14
CA THR A 59 18.84 8.72 -6.15
C THR A 59 18.39 9.94 -5.35
N ASP A 60 17.29 10.57 -5.75
CA ASP A 60 16.69 11.65 -4.98
C ASP A 60 16.28 11.18 -3.57
N VAL A 61 15.87 9.92 -3.44
CA VAL A 61 15.51 9.30 -2.16
C VAL A 61 16.68 9.40 -1.19
N VAL A 62 17.87 8.95 -1.57
CA VAL A 62 19.05 8.95 -0.70
C VAL A 62 19.65 10.33 -0.54
N SER A 63 19.75 11.09 -1.63
CA SER A 63 20.44 12.39 -1.63
C SER A 63 19.66 13.53 -0.96
N LYS A 64 18.30 13.46 -0.94
CA LYS A 64 17.45 14.60 -0.56
C LYS A 64 16.23 14.25 0.32
N GLU A 65 15.77 12.98 0.30
CA GLU A 65 14.46 12.65 0.84
C GLU A 65 14.49 11.81 2.12
N MET A 66 15.66 11.33 2.55
CA MET A 66 15.80 10.56 3.80
C MET A 66 15.62 11.43 5.04
N TYR A 67 14.90 10.90 6.05
CA TYR A 67 14.90 11.42 7.41
C TYR A 67 15.95 10.68 8.22
N THR A 68 17.13 11.28 8.32
CA THR A 68 18.29 10.72 9.03
C THR A 68 18.53 11.44 10.34
N PHE A 69 18.88 10.67 11.37
CA PHE A 69 19.19 11.18 12.70
C PHE A 69 20.28 10.32 13.37
N GLU A 70 20.93 10.87 14.38
CA GLU A 70 21.88 10.11 15.22
C GLU A 70 21.16 9.64 16.48
N ASP A 71 21.41 8.38 16.86
CA ASP A 71 21.00 7.88 18.17
C ASP A 71 21.97 8.34 19.29
N ARG A 72 21.63 8.01 20.52
CA ARG A 72 22.50 8.34 21.68
C ARG A 72 23.88 7.67 21.65
N GLY A 73 24.05 6.64 20.85
CA GLY A 73 25.32 5.93 20.65
C GLY A 73 26.14 6.48 19.47
N GLY A 74 25.69 7.54 18.80
CA GLY A 74 26.35 8.13 17.64
C GLY A 74 26.17 7.33 16.35
N ARG A 75 25.19 6.42 16.28
CA ARG A 75 24.88 5.67 15.07
C ARG A 75 23.94 6.46 14.17
N SER A 76 24.26 6.53 12.88
CA SER A 76 23.40 7.18 11.90
C SER A 76 22.24 6.26 11.51
N LEU A 77 21.02 6.66 11.81
CA LEU A 77 19.80 5.92 11.56
C LEU A 77 18.89 6.70 10.61
N THR A 78 18.13 6.00 9.79
CA THR A 78 17.22 6.60 8.82
C THR A 78 15.84 5.96 8.92
N LEU A 79 14.79 6.78 8.98
CA LEU A 79 13.41 6.31 8.81
C LEU A 79 13.26 5.69 7.42
N ARG A 80 12.73 4.48 7.33
CA ARG A 80 12.66 3.70 6.10
C ARG A 80 11.95 4.47 4.96
N PRO A 81 12.63 4.77 3.83
CA PRO A 81 12.03 5.43 2.67
C PRO A 81 11.38 4.43 1.70
N GLU A 82 11.73 3.16 1.83
CA GLU A 82 11.23 2.02 1.04
C GLU A 82 11.42 0.72 1.85
N GLY A 83 10.89 -0.43 1.37
CA GLY A 83 10.89 -1.68 2.14
C GLY A 83 11.90 -2.73 1.67
N THR A 84 12.24 -2.74 0.38
CA THR A 84 13.02 -3.82 -0.26
C THR A 84 14.40 -4.01 0.38
N ALA A 85 15.15 -2.92 0.64
CA ALA A 85 16.45 -2.99 1.29
C ALA A 85 16.36 -3.59 2.71
N GLY A 86 15.32 -3.21 3.48
CA GLY A 86 15.04 -3.78 4.80
C GLY A 86 14.74 -5.28 4.76
N VAL A 87 13.95 -5.71 3.77
CA VAL A 87 13.69 -7.15 3.53
C VAL A 87 14.98 -7.87 3.20
N MET A 88 15.81 -7.34 2.28
CA MET A 88 17.09 -7.96 1.92
C MET A 88 18.02 -8.12 3.11
N ARG A 89 18.19 -7.05 3.91
CA ARG A 89 18.99 -7.11 5.14
C ARG A 89 18.46 -8.21 6.09
N SER A 90 17.12 -8.27 6.27
CA SER A 90 16.51 -9.27 7.15
C SER A 90 16.70 -10.70 6.64
N VAL A 91 16.58 -10.92 5.32
CA VAL A 91 16.82 -12.24 4.70
C VAL A 91 18.27 -12.68 4.90
N ILE A 92 19.23 -11.78 4.70
CA ILE A 92 20.67 -12.05 4.88
C ILE A 92 20.97 -12.37 6.35
N GLU A 93 20.58 -11.49 7.26
CA GLU A 93 20.87 -11.60 8.70
C GLU A 93 20.30 -12.88 9.31
N ASN A 94 19.06 -13.23 8.95
CA ASN A 94 18.38 -14.41 9.47
C ASN A 94 18.59 -15.67 8.60
N LYS A 95 19.43 -15.59 7.56
CA LYS A 95 19.78 -16.71 6.68
C LYS A 95 18.58 -17.38 6.03
N LEU A 96 17.53 -16.60 5.72
CA LEU A 96 16.32 -17.13 5.10
C LEU A 96 16.58 -17.63 3.67
N ASP A 97 17.61 -17.11 3.02
CA ASP A 97 18.13 -17.55 1.73
C ASP A 97 18.69 -18.99 1.72
N LYS A 98 18.89 -19.60 2.91
CA LYS A 98 19.34 -21.00 3.07
C LYS A 98 18.17 -21.97 3.25
N LEU A 99 16.94 -21.46 3.34
CA LEU A 99 15.73 -22.25 3.47
C LEU A 99 15.16 -22.60 2.09
N THR A 100 13.85 -22.85 2.02
CA THR A 100 13.16 -23.08 0.75
C THR A 100 13.04 -21.81 -0.05
N LEU A 101 13.44 -21.85 -1.33
CA LEU A 101 13.28 -20.74 -2.27
C LEU A 101 12.05 -20.95 -3.18
N PRO A 102 11.36 -19.89 -3.60
CA PRO A 102 11.63 -18.51 -3.27
C PRO A 102 11.19 -18.16 -1.84
N VAL A 103 11.92 -17.25 -1.19
CA VAL A 103 11.42 -16.56 0.01
C VAL A 103 10.34 -15.58 -0.43
N LYS A 104 9.10 -15.81 -0.02
CA LYS A 104 7.93 -15.00 -0.38
C LYS A 104 7.40 -14.28 0.85
N VAL A 105 7.58 -12.96 0.92
CA VAL A 105 7.15 -12.16 2.06
C VAL A 105 6.33 -10.96 1.64
N TRP A 106 5.40 -10.55 2.52
CA TRP A 106 4.71 -9.28 2.43
C TRP A 106 4.95 -8.45 3.69
N TYR A 107 4.91 -7.14 3.53
CA TYR A 107 5.00 -6.18 4.62
C TYR A 107 4.00 -5.06 4.43
N SER A 108 3.62 -4.39 5.53
CA SER A 108 2.77 -3.20 5.47
C SER A 108 3.16 -2.23 6.59
N GLY A 109 3.11 -0.94 6.31
CA GLY A 109 3.38 0.07 7.32
C GLY A 109 3.65 1.45 6.76
N ALA A 110 4.07 2.36 7.65
CA ALA A 110 4.46 3.71 7.29
C ALA A 110 5.87 3.75 6.71
N PHE A 111 6.05 4.60 5.69
CA PHE A 111 7.30 4.95 5.03
C PHE A 111 7.47 6.47 5.04
N PHE A 112 8.72 6.95 4.88
CA PHE A 112 9.03 8.34 5.14
C PHE A 112 9.93 8.92 4.06
N ARG A 113 9.50 10.03 3.44
CA ARG A 113 10.30 10.80 2.47
C ARG A 113 10.11 12.28 2.68
N ALA A 114 11.19 13.04 2.78
CA ALA A 114 11.18 14.49 2.97
C ALA A 114 10.81 15.25 1.68
N GLU A 115 9.76 14.79 1.01
CA GLU A 115 9.29 15.35 -0.24
C GLU A 115 8.45 16.63 -0.04
N ARG A 116 8.27 17.39 -1.13
CA ARG A 116 7.31 18.51 -1.14
C ARG A 116 5.88 17.96 -1.12
N PRO A 117 5.09 18.20 -0.06
CA PRO A 117 3.77 17.62 0.07
C PRO A 117 2.79 18.15 -0.99
N GLN A 118 2.02 17.25 -1.58
CA GLN A 118 0.89 17.54 -2.47
C GLN A 118 -0.09 16.35 -2.44
N ALA A 119 -1.23 16.45 -3.10
CA ALA A 119 -2.19 15.35 -3.16
C ALA A 119 -1.52 14.06 -3.67
N GLY A 120 -1.65 12.98 -2.92
CA GLY A 120 -1.02 11.68 -3.23
C GLY A 120 0.50 11.60 -3.01
N ARG A 121 1.14 12.66 -2.46
CA ARG A 121 2.57 12.68 -2.15
C ARG A 121 2.77 13.22 -0.74
N TYR A 122 3.03 12.32 0.19
CA TYR A 122 3.12 12.61 1.61
C TYR A 122 4.53 12.37 2.13
N ARG A 123 4.86 13.01 3.26
CA ARG A 123 6.13 12.80 3.97
C ARG A 123 6.12 11.54 4.82
N GLN A 124 4.96 11.18 5.33
CA GLN A 124 4.64 9.85 5.84
C GLN A 124 3.53 9.30 4.96
N PHE A 125 3.74 8.13 4.41
CA PHE A 125 2.79 7.43 3.55
C PHE A 125 2.79 5.94 3.88
N TYR A 126 1.73 5.26 3.50
CA TYR A 126 1.58 3.84 3.82
C TYR A 126 1.74 2.98 2.56
N GLN A 127 2.45 1.87 2.71
CA GLN A 127 2.58 0.88 1.64
C GLN A 127 2.19 -0.52 2.12
N VAL A 128 1.72 -1.32 1.17
CA VAL A 128 1.78 -2.78 1.20
C VAL A 128 2.77 -3.21 0.13
N GLY A 129 3.78 -3.97 0.52
CA GLY A 129 4.77 -4.51 -0.40
C GLY A 129 4.84 -6.02 -0.33
N ILE A 130 5.31 -6.63 -1.40
CA ILE A 130 5.70 -8.05 -1.46
C ILE A 130 7.08 -8.19 -2.08
N GLU A 131 7.80 -9.21 -1.64
CA GLU A 131 9.10 -9.59 -2.24
C GLU A 131 9.15 -11.11 -2.43
N ALA A 132 9.59 -11.54 -3.61
CA ALA A 132 9.88 -12.93 -3.95
C ALA A 132 11.36 -13.04 -4.30
N ILE A 133 12.14 -13.75 -3.47
CA ILE A 133 13.60 -13.74 -3.51
C ILE A 133 14.10 -15.15 -3.73
N GLY A 134 15.05 -15.32 -4.63
CA GLY A 134 15.79 -16.56 -4.80
C GLY A 134 15.70 -17.22 -6.18
N LEU A 135 14.78 -16.81 -7.04
CA LEU A 135 14.61 -17.41 -8.37
C LEU A 135 14.61 -16.35 -9.48
N ASN A 136 15.29 -16.67 -10.56
CA ASN A 136 15.22 -15.92 -11.82
C ASN A 136 14.26 -16.62 -12.79
N ASP A 137 12.96 -16.42 -12.56
CA ASP A 137 11.89 -17.13 -13.25
C ASP A 137 10.80 -16.13 -13.69
N PRO A 138 10.46 -16.05 -15.01
CA PRO A 138 9.44 -15.15 -15.51
C PRO A 138 8.05 -15.38 -14.92
N GLU A 139 7.75 -16.60 -14.47
CA GLU A 139 6.49 -16.95 -13.83
C GLU A 139 6.33 -16.23 -12.48
N ILE A 140 7.44 -15.93 -11.77
CA ILE A 140 7.40 -15.13 -10.55
C ILE A 140 7.16 -13.65 -10.87
N ASP A 141 7.71 -13.13 -11.96
CA ASP A 141 7.45 -11.75 -12.41
C ASP A 141 5.96 -11.58 -12.70
N PHE A 142 5.41 -12.52 -13.43
CA PHE A 142 3.98 -12.56 -13.71
C PHE A 142 3.16 -12.65 -12.41
N GLU A 143 3.51 -13.53 -11.49
CA GLU A 143 2.78 -13.69 -10.22
C GLU A 143 2.76 -12.38 -9.43
N VAL A 144 3.90 -11.71 -9.29
CA VAL A 144 4.02 -10.45 -8.56
C VAL A 144 3.10 -9.40 -9.16
N ILE A 145 3.06 -9.25 -10.49
CA ILE A 145 2.14 -8.33 -11.18
C ILE A 145 0.68 -8.75 -10.94
N ALA A 146 0.37 -10.04 -11.07
CA ALA A 146 -0.99 -10.56 -10.93
C ALA A 146 -1.55 -10.40 -9.50
N VAL A 147 -0.70 -10.42 -8.47
CA VAL A 147 -1.11 -10.15 -7.08
C VAL A 147 -1.66 -8.73 -6.95
N ALA A 148 -0.98 -7.74 -7.53
CA ALA A 148 -1.42 -6.35 -7.50
C ALA A 148 -2.71 -6.14 -8.33
N ASP A 149 -2.75 -6.66 -9.55
CA ASP A 149 -3.92 -6.57 -10.44
C ASP A 149 -5.18 -7.18 -9.80
N ARG A 150 -5.04 -8.35 -9.17
CA ARG A 150 -6.13 -9.02 -8.44
C ARG A 150 -6.67 -8.16 -7.30
N ALA A 151 -5.78 -7.50 -6.55
CA ALA A 151 -6.19 -6.64 -5.47
C ALA A 151 -6.97 -5.42 -5.98
N PHE A 152 -6.51 -4.78 -7.07
CA PHE A 152 -7.21 -3.64 -7.66
C PHE A 152 -8.58 -4.03 -8.23
N LYS A 153 -8.67 -5.17 -8.91
CA LYS A 153 -9.96 -5.73 -9.37
C LYS A 153 -10.90 -6.00 -8.20
N LYS A 154 -10.38 -6.55 -7.08
CA LYS A 154 -11.19 -6.80 -5.87
C LYS A 154 -11.69 -5.51 -5.22
N LEU A 155 -10.90 -4.44 -5.25
CA LEU A 155 -11.33 -3.10 -4.81
C LEU A 155 -12.40 -2.47 -5.74
N GLY A 156 -12.60 -3.03 -6.94
CA GLY A 156 -13.53 -2.49 -7.94
C GLY A 156 -12.92 -1.42 -8.83
N LEU A 157 -11.61 -1.14 -8.74
CA LEU A 157 -10.94 -0.17 -9.61
C LEU A 157 -11.02 -0.58 -11.07
N LYS A 158 -11.33 0.38 -11.95
CA LYS A 158 -11.48 0.20 -13.40
C LYS A 158 -10.60 1.14 -14.22
N SER A 159 -10.28 2.31 -13.68
CA SER A 159 -9.54 3.36 -14.38
C SER A 159 -8.05 3.31 -14.02
N TYR A 160 -7.45 2.13 -14.12
CA TYR A 160 -6.01 1.97 -14.04
C TYR A 160 -5.46 1.22 -15.25
N ARG A 161 -4.19 1.46 -15.54
CA ARG A 161 -3.44 0.70 -16.54
C ARG A 161 -2.13 0.20 -15.96
N LEU A 162 -1.70 -0.93 -16.46
CA LEU A 162 -0.40 -1.52 -16.18
C LEU A 162 0.57 -1.12 -17.29
N GLU A 163 1.63 -0.44 -16.93
CA GLU A 163 2.77 -0.18 -17.80
C GLU A 163 3.91 -1.12 -17.44
N ILE A 164 4.54 -1.74 -18.43
CA ILE A 164 5.66 -2.67 -18.23
C ILE A 164 6.82 -2.34 -19.15
N THR A 165 8.02 -2.65 -18.70
CA THR A 165 9.25 -2.60 -19.51
C THR A 165 10.24 -3.65 -19.03
N SER A 166 11.36 -3.79 -19.72
CA SER A 166 12.53 -4.51 -19.22
C SER A 166 13.74 -3.57 -19.19
N LEU A 167 14.41 -3.52 -18.05
CA LEU A 167 15.68 -2.81 -17.89
C LEU A 167 16.89 -3.70 -18.18
N GLY A 168 16.65 -4.92 -18.69
CA GLY A 168 17.69 -5.83 -19.09
C GLY A 168 18.64 -6.25 -17.97
N ASP A 169 19.68 -6.94 -18.36
CA ASP A 169 20.78 -7.35 -17.50
C ASP A 169 21.89 -6.26 -17.40
N ALA A 170 22.93 -6.55 -16.65
CA ALA A 170 24.07 -5.63 -16.47
C ALA A 170 24.76 -5.29 -17.79
N LYS A 171 24.86 -6.25 -18.73
CA LYS A 171 25.48 -6.05 -20.05
C LYS A 171 24.63 -5.15 -20.93
N SER A 172 23.32 -5.39 -20.98
CA SER A 172 22.35 -4.55 -21.70
C SER A 172 22.45 -3.09 -21.23
N ARG A 173 22.45 -2.89 -19.89
CA ARG A 173 22.54 -1.56 -19.28
C ARG A 173 23.88 -0.87 -19.57
N ALA A 174 24.99 -1.60 -19.52
CA ALA A 174 26.32 -1.04 -19.81
C ALA A 174 26.42 -0.55 -21.28
N ASN A 175 25.95 -1.36 -22.22
CA ASN A 175 25.95 -1.01 -23.64
C ASN A 175 25.05 0.20 -23.91
N HIS A 176 23.83 0.18 -23.42
CA HIS A 176 22.89 1.30 -23.55
C HIS A 176 23.44 2.59 -22.91
N ARG A 177 24.00 2.50 -21.68
CA ARG A 177 24.58 3.66 -20.99
C ARG A 177 25.65 4.33 -21.82
N LYS A 178 26.54 3.57 -22.48
CA LYS A 178 27.59 4.10 -23.34
C LYS A 178 27.01 4.96 -24.47
N ASP A 179 26.02 4.43 -25.18
CA ASP A 179 25.43 5.13 -26.32
C ASP A 179 24.52 6.28 -25.88
N LEU A 180 23.79 6.13 -24.77
CA LEU A 180 23.00 7.20 -24.19
C LEU A 180 23.87 8.39 -23.74
N VAL A 181 24.99 8.13 -23.07
CA VAL A 181 25.96 9.20 -22.68
C VAL A 181 26.49 9.90 -23.87
N ALA A 182 26.88 9.16 -24.94
CA ALA A 182 27.35 9.74 -26.22
C ALA A 182 26.27 10.59 -26.90
N TYR A 183 25.01 10.16 -26.86
CA TYR A 183 23.88 10.94 -27.37
C TYR A 183 23.70 12.25 -26.59
N ILE A 184 23.65 12.16 -25.23
CA ILE A 184 23.47 13.33 -24.36
C ILE A 184 24.58 14.36 -24.51
N ALA A 185 25.81 13.91 -24.72
CA ALA A 185 26.97 14.83 -24.95
C ALA A 185 26.80 15.75 -26.14
N ASN A 186 25.94 15.40 -27.12
CA ASN A 186 25.65 16.23 -28.30
C ASN A 186 24.44 17.16 -28.09
N LEU A 187 23.74 17.08 -26.92
CA LEU A 187 22.60 17.92 -26.62
C LEU A 187 23.05 19.26 -26.00
N LYS A 188 22.26 20.29 -26.25
CA LYS A 188 22.45 21.61 -25.61
C LYS A 188 21.62 21.63 -24.32
N LEU A 189 22.22 21.22 -23.21
CA LEU A 189 21.58 21.15 -21.89
C LEU A 189 22.24 22.16 -20.93
N ASP A 190 21.49 22.57 -19.91
CA ASP A 190 22.01 23.36 -18.80
C ASP A 190 22.96 22.53 -17.90
N GLU A 191 23.86 23.23 -17.18
CA GLU A 191 24.89 22.61 -16.35
C GLU A 191 24.32 21.67 -15.30
N ALA A 192 23.17 22.03 -14.67
CA ALA A 192 22.53 21.20 -13.66
C ALA A 192 21.97 19.90 -14.26
N THR A 193 21.44 19.96 -15.47
CA THR A 193 20.97 18.80 -16.22
C THR A 193 22.12 17.89 -16.64
N ILE A 194 23.25 18.47 -17.11
CA ILE A 194 24.47 17.73 -17.43
C ILE A 194 25.00 17.00 -16.18
N ALA A 195 25.11 17.69 -15.04
CA ALA A 195 25.57 17.10 -13.80
C ALA A 195 24.68 15.93 -13.35
N ARG A 196 23.36 16.07 -13.47
CA ARG A 196 22.39 15.00 -13.17
C ARG A 196 22.54 13.82 -14.14
N ALA A 197 22.71 14.06 -15.43
CA ALA A 197 22.91 13.04 -16.44
C ALA A 197 24.24 12.28 -16.26
N ALA A 198 25.29 12.94 -15.76
CA ALA A 198 26.56 12.29 -15.46
C ALA A 198 26.42 11.23 -14.36
N LEU A 199 25.59 11.50 -13.33
CA LEU A 199 25.29 10.54 -12.27
C LEU A 199 24.40 9.40 -12.79
N ASN A 200 23.24 9.73 -13.36
CA ASN A 200 22.32 8.74 -13.93
C ASN A 200 21.63 9.29 -15.19
N PRO A 201 22.11 8.92 -16.40
CA PRO A 201 21.58 9.44 -17.66
C PRO A 201 20.13 9.04 -17.92
N LEU A 202 19.65 7.91 -17.35
CA LEU A 202 18.26 7.46 -17.48
C LEU A 202 17.27 8.46 -16.87
N ARG A 203 17.69 9.26 -15.88
CA ARG A 203 16.83 10.26 -15.24
C ARG A 203 16.37 11.38 -16.17
N LEU A 204 16.98 11.53 -17.35
CA LEU A 204 16.51 12.48 -18.34
C LEU A 204 15.20 12.05 -19.02
N PHE A 205 14.88 10.76 -19.05
CA PHE A 205 13.59 10.27 -19.56
C PHE A 205 12.40 10.66 -18.65
N ASP A 206 12.65 10.87 -17.34
CA ASP A 206 11.64 11.31 -16.37
C ASP A 206 11.52 12.83 -16.23
N ASP A 207 12.36 13.59 -16.94
CA ASP A 207 12.32 15.05 -16.86
C ASP A 207 11.02 15.59 -17.47
N LYS A 208 10.30 16.41 -16.72
CA LYS A 208 8.99 16.93 -17.12
C LYS A 208 9.08 18.21 -17.94
N ARG A 209 10.28 18.77 -18.13
CA ARG A 209 10.50 19.97 -18.93
C ARG A 209 10.33 19.64 -20.40
N PRO A 210 9.47 20.37 -21.15
CA PRO A 210 9.19 20.08 -22.56
C PRO A 210 10.45 20.06 -23.43
N GLU A 211 11.40 20.97 -23.16
CA GLU A 211 12.67 21.07 -23.89
C GLU A 211 13.57 19.84 -23.73
N ILE A 212 13.54 19.22 -22.52
CA ILE A 212 14.30 17.99 -22.25
C ILE A 212 13.58 16.79 -22.88
N GLN A 213 12.27 16.74 -22.79
CA GLN A 213 11.49 15.67 -23.43
C GLN A 213 11.69 15.66 -24.95
N GLU A 214 11.67 16.82 -25.57
CA GLU A 214 11.95 16.93 -27.04
C GLU A 214 13.40 16.56 -27.37
N ALA A 215 14.38 17.03 -26.58
CA ALA A 215 15.79 16.67 -26.77
C ALA A 215 16.03 15.15 -26.60
N MET A 216 15.27 14.47 -25.75
CA MET A 216 15.39 13.04 -25.50
C MET A 216 14.50 12.18 -26.41
N LYS A 217 13.78 12.77 -27.36
CA LYS A 217 12.82 12.07 -28.21
C LYS A 217 13.45 10.93 -29.02
N ASP A 218 14.61 11.17 -29.58
CA ASP A 218 15.33 10.19 -30.40
C ASP A 218 16.51 9.53 -29.67
N ALA A 219 16.53 9.65 -28.33
CA ALA A 219 17.54 9.01 -27.50
C ALA A 219 17.43 7.46 -27.56
N PRO A 220 18.59 6.77 -27.56
CA PRO A 220 18.59 5.31 -27.55
C PRO A 220 17.80 4.77 -26.35
N LEU A 221 16.92 3.79 -26.57
CA LEU A 221 16.11 3.17 -25.56
C LEU A 221 16.75 1.90 -25.03
N LEU A 222 16.78 1.70 -23.74
CA LEU A 222 17.36 0.49 -23.14
C LEU A 222 16.71 -0.80 -23.67
N PHE A 223 15.45 -0.72 -24.03
CA PHE A 223 14.68 -1.82 -24.61
C PHE A 223 15.31 -2.40 -25.89
N ASP A 224 16.03 -1.58 -26.68
CA ASP A 224 16.69 -1.97 -27.93
C ASP A 224 18.05 -2.67 -27.70
N TYR A 225 18.51 -2.70 -26.45
CA TYR A 225 19.80 -3.29 -26.03
C TYR A 225 19.66 -4.58 -25.24
N LEU A 226 18.45 -5.10 -25.11
CA LEU A 226 18.21 -6.33 -24.35
C LEU A 226 19.04 -7.48 -24.91
N SER A 227 19.69 -8.24 -24.02
CA SER A 227 20.27 -9.51 -24.40
C SER A 227 19.18 -10.49 -24.84
N ALA A 228 19.56 -11.54 -25.57
CA ALA A 228 18.61 -12.56 -26.00
C ALA A 228 17.85 -13.19 -24.81
N GLU A 229 18.55 -13.46 -23.71
CA GLU A 229 17.98 -14.00 -22.48
C GLU A 229 16.98 -13.03 -21.84
N SER A 230 17.34 -11.74 -21.69
CA SER A 230 16.43 -10.72 -21.16
C SER A 230 15.21 -10.50 -22.04
N ALA A 231 15.37 -10.56 -23.36
CA ALA A 231 14.27 -10.43 -24.31
C ALA A 231 13.32 -11.64 -24.25
N GLU A 232 13.84 -12.86 -24.14
CA GLU A 232 13.07 -14.08 -24.00
C GLU A 232 12.28 -14.11 -22.69
N SER A 233 12.95 -13.79 -21.55
CA SER A 233 12.30 -13.68 -20.24
C SER A 233 11.15 -12.67 -20.28
N PHE A 234 11.38 -11.47 -20.81
CA PHE A 234 10.33 -10.47 -20.94
C PHE A 234 9.20 -10.87 -21.89
N ALA A 235 9.52 -11.60 -22.97
CA ALA A 235 8.51 -12.16 -23.87
C ALA A 235 7.61 -13.16 -23.14
N LYS A 236 8.18 -14.00 -22.27
CA LYS A 236 7.43 -14.95 -21.45
C LYS A 236 6.49 -14.26 -20.46
N VAL A 237 6.95 -13.21 -19.79
CA VAL A 237 6.07 -12.40 -18.89
C VAL A 237 4.87 -11.84 -19.67
N LYS A 238 5.09 -11.29 -20.87
CA LYS A 238 3.99 -10.78 -21.72
C LYS A 238 3.00 -11.88 -22.13
N GLU A 239 3.50 -13.07 -22.50
CA GLU A 239 2.67 -14.24 -22.82
C GLU A 239 1.77 -14.61 -21.62
N LEU A 240 2.34 -14.71 -20.43
CA LEU A 240 1.62 -15.06 -19.19
C LEU A 240 0.56 -14.02 -18.81
N LEU A 241 0.89 -12.73 -18.92
CA LEU A 241 -0.07 -11.63 -18.67
C LEU A 241 -1.23 -11.68 -19.65
N THR A 242 -0.94 -11.95 -20.94
CA THR A 242 -1.95 -12.09 -21.99
C THR A 242 -2.86 -13.29 -21.73
N ALA A 243 -2.29 -14.44 -21.39
CA ALA A 243 -3.04 -15.65 -21.08
C ALA A 243 -3.96 -15.48 -19.84
N ALA A 244 -3.54 -14.66 -18.88
CA ALA A 244 -4.32 -14.32 -17.70
C ALA A 244 -5.34 -13.18 -17.91
N ASN A 245 -5.46 -12.63 -19.12
CA ASN A 245 -6.29 -11.46 -19.43
C ASN A 245 -5.96 -10.23 -18.56
N ILE A 246 -4.68 -10.03 -18.27
CA ILE A 246 -4.16 -8.82 -17.63
C ILE A 246 -3.67 -7.89 -18.74
N ALA A 247 -4.43 -6.81 -18.95
CA ALA A 247 -4.08 -5.82 -19.97
C ALA A 247 -2.83 -5.03 -19.54
N PHE A 248 -1.92 -4.79 -20.48
CA PHE A 248 -0.72 -4.00 -20.23
C PHE A 248 -0.32 -3.16 -21.45
N THR A 249 0.48 -2.15 -21.20
CA THR A 249 1.15 -1.32 -22.22
C THR A 249 2.66 -1.40 -22.02
N ILE A 250 3.41 -1.57 -23.11
CA ILE A 250 4.87 -1.50 -23.05
C ILE A 250 5.27 -0.02 -23.03
N ASN A 251 6.01 0.40 -22.00
CA ASN A 251 6.56 1.74 -21.90
C ASN A 251 8.10 1.66 -21.91
N PRO A 252 8.75 1.73 -23.09
CA PRO A 252 10.21 1.58 -23.20
C PRO A 252 11.00 2.75 -22.59
N ARG A 253 10.32 3.84 -22.21
CA ARG A 253 10.92 5.02 -21.56
C ARG A 253 10.72 5.04 -20.06
N MET A 254 10.08 4.00 -19.50
CA MET A 254 9.85 3.91 -18.06
C MET A 254 11.18 3.88 -17.31
N VAL A 255 11.34 4.78 -16.37
CA VAL A 255 12.45 4.84 -15.42
C VAL A 255 11.88 4.77 -14.01
N ARG A 256 12.55 4.08 -13.12
CA ARG A 256 12.15 3.95 -11.71
C ARG A 256 12.97 4.86 -10.81
N GLY A 257 12.37 5.26 -9.70
CA GLY A 257 12.98 6.15 -8.73
C GLY A 257 14.17 5.59 -7.94
N LEU A 258 14.43 4.27 -8.05
CA LEU A 258 15.47 3.54 -7.30
C LEU A 258 16.40 2.87 -8.32
N ASP A 259 17.70 2.85 -8.04
CA ASP A 259 18.72 2.45 -9.02
C ASP A 259 18.94 0.93 -9.10
N TYR A 260 18.42 0.17 -8.15
CA TYR A 260 18.60 -1.28 -8.09
C TYR A 260 17.77 -2.09 -9.10
N TYR A 261 16.81 -1.47 -9.78
CA TYR A 261 15.95 -2.20 -10.70
C TYR A 261 16.70 -2.75 -11.92
N THR A 262 16.33 -4.00 -12.28
CA THR A 262 16.82 -4.75 -13.44
C THR A 262 15.64 -5.42 -14.15
N GLY A 263 15.86 -6.17 -15.24
CA GLY A 263 14.87 -7.03 -15.87
C GLY A 263 13.46 -6.45 -15.95
N THR A 264 12.46 -7.26 -15.69
CA THR A 264 11.05 -6.85 -15.72
C THR A 264 10.77 -5.77 -14.68
N THR A 265 10.19 -4.66 -15.12
CA THR A 265 9.82 -3.51 -14.31
C THR A 265 8.43 -3.04 -14.70
N PHE A 266 7.63 -2.62 -13.74
CA PHE A 266 6.24 -2.26 -13.99
C PHE A 266 5.74 -1.14 -13.07
N GLU A 267 4.68 -0.47 -13.53
CA GLU A 267 3.95 0.54 -12.77
C GLU A 267 2.45 0.46 -13.06
N PHE A 268 1.65 0.54 -12.01
CA PHE A 268 0.22 0.73 -12.10
C PHE A 268 -0.10 2.22 -11.98
N VAL A 269 -0.80 2.73 -12.96
CA VAL A 269 -1.10 4.15 -13.12
C VAL A 269 -2.61 4.33 -13.14
N SER A 270 -3.14 5.22 -12.30
CA SER A 270 -4.56 5.58 -12.31
C SER A 270 -4.80 6.80 -13.19
N ASP A 271 -5.74 6.70 -14.13
CA ASP A 271 -6.11 7.81 -15.02
C ASP A 271 -6.90 8.91 -14.30
N LYS A 272 -7.32 8.68 -13.06
CA LYS A 272 -8.09 9.62 -12.24
C LYS A 272 -7.24 10.52 -11.34
N LEU A 273 -5.94 10.24 -11.17
CA LEU A 273 -5.08 10.95 -10.21
C LEU A 273 -4.22 12.07 -10.80
N GLY A 274 -4.39 12.41 -12.07
CA GLY A 274 -3.67 13.52 -12.71
C GLY A 274 -2.14 13.34 -12.69
N ALA A 275 -1.39 14.38 -12.30
CA ALA A 275 0.08 14.39 -12.39
C ALA A 275 0.81 13.38 -11.46
N GLN A 276 0.15 12.88 -10.42
CA GLN A 276 0.67 11.88 -9.48
C GLN A 276 -0.08 10.55 -9.64
N SER A 277 -0.12 10.07 -10.87
CA SER A 277 -0.97 8.98 -11.32
C SER A 277 -0.51 7.57 -10.86
N GLY A 278 0.77 7.37 -10.51
CA GLY A 278 1.26 6.07 -10.06
C GLY A 278 0.65 5.65 -8.72
N ILE A 279 -0.05 4.52 -8.69
CA ILE A 279 -0.66 3.95 -7.46
C ILE A 279 0.18 2.84 -6.86
N GLY A 280 1.17 2.34 -7.59
CA GLY A 280 2.13 1.35 -7.14
C GLY A 280 2.96 0.83 -8.29
N GLY A 281 4.03 0.15 -7.97
CA GLY A 281 4.89 -0.45 -8.97
C GLY A 281 6.06 -1.20 -8.36
N GLY A 282 6.78 -1.90 -9.18
CA GLY A 282 7.85 -2.76 -8.76
C GLY A 282 8.72 -3.23 -9.93
N GLY A 283 9.45 -4.29 -9.70
CA GLY A 283 10.30 -4.91 -10.71
C GLY A 283 11.35 -5.80 -10.09
N ARG A 284 12.18 -6.38 -10.95
CA ARG A 284 13.37 -7.14 -10.54
C ARG A 284 14.47 -6.24 -10.00
N TYR A 285 15.28 -6.80 -9.12
CA TYR A 285 16.42 -6.12 -8.50
C TYR A 285 17.59 -7.11 -8.30
N ASP A 286 17.94 -7.81 -9.38
CA ASP A 286 19.07 -8.74 -9.37
C ASP A 286 20.37 -8.01 -9.04
N GLY A 287 21.19 -8.64 -8.17
CA GLY A 287 22.41 -8.06 -7.64
C GLY A 287 22.27 -7.29 -6.33
N LEU A 288 21.07 -6.81 -5.96
CA LEU A 288 20.86 -6.03 -4.73
C LEU A 288 21.29 -6.82 -3.48
N MET A 289 20.96 -8.09 -3.41
CA MET A 289 21.32 -8.91 -2.26
C MET A 289 22.84 -9.04 -2.12
N ALA A 290 23.57 -9.21 -3.22
CA ALA A 290 25.03 -9.25 -3.24
C ALA A 290 25.66 -7.90 -2.84
N GLU A 291 25.10 -6.77 -3.28
CA GLU A 291 25.54 -5.42 -2.88
C GLU A 291 25.40 -5.19 -1.36
N LEU A 292 24.41 -5.83 -0.74
CA LEU A 292 24.18 -5.79 0.70
C LEU A 292 24.98 -6.86 1.47
N GLY A 293 25.84 -7.62 0.79
CA GLY A 293 26.74 -8.61 1.41
C GLY A 293 26.13 -10.01 1.56
N GLY A 294 25.00 -10.29 0.90
CA GLY A 294 24.40 -11.61 0.83
C GLY A 294 24.86 -12.44 -0.38
N ASN A 295 24.17 -13.54 -0.64
CA ASN A 295 24.35 -14.32 -1.87
C ASN A 295 23.83 -13.56 -3.09
N ASP A 296 24.38 -13.84 -4.26
CA ASP A 296 23.84 -13.31 -5.51
C ASP A 296 22.56 -14.07 -5.91
N LEU A 297 21.45 -13.62 -5.37
CA LEU A 297 20.12 -14.16 -5.65
C LEU A 297 19.24 -13.12 -6.32
N SER A 298 18.51 -13.56 -7.32
CA SER A 298 17.48 -12.76 -7.97
C SER A 298 16.33 -12.42 -7.02
N GLY A 299 15.71 -11.29 -7.23
CA GLY A 299 14.51 -10.91 -6.51
C GLY A 299 13.60 -10.03 -7.33
N ILE A 300 12.32 -10.08 -7.03
CA ILE A 300 11.30 -9.21 -7.59
C ILE A 300 10.27 -8.86 -6.54
N GLY A 301 9.75 -7.64 -6.57
CA GLY A 301 8.72 -7.20 -5.66
C GLY A 301 8.02 -5.94 -6.10
N PHE A 302 7.09 -5.48 -5.28
CA PHE A 302 6.43 -4.20 -5.46
C PHE A 302 6.18 -3.47 -4.15
N GLY A 303 5.97 -2.14 -4.25
CA GLY A 303 5.36 -1.31 -3.22
C GLY A 303 4.09 -0.65 -3.77
N LEU A 304 2.94 -0.94 -3.17
CA LEU A 304 1.66 -0.32 -3.49
C LEU A 304 1.35 0.75 -2.44
N GLY A 305 1.14 1.99 -2.86
CA GLY A 305 0.81 3.10 -1.97
C GLY A 305 -0.65 3.04 -1.52
N VAL A 306 -0.92 2.66 -0.26
CA VAL A 306 -2.28 2.58 0.29
C VAL A 306 -3.00 3.91 0.16
N ASP A 307 -2.33 5.02 0.48
CA ASP A 307 -2.88 6.38 0.34
C ASP A 307 -3.31 6.69 -1.10
N ARG A 308 -2.50 6.30 -2.09
CA ARG A 308 -2.78 6.57 -3.51
C ARG A 308 -3.87 5.66 -4.07
N VAL A 309 -3.89 4.39 -3.66
CA VAL A 309 -4.96 3.45 -4.02
C VAL A 309 -6.29 3.93 -3.43
N LEU A 310 -6.29 4.41 -2.16
CA LEU A 310 -7.47 5.03 -1.55
C LEU A 310 -7.98 6.23 -2.35
N LEU A 311 -7.08 7.15 -2.74
CA LEU A 311 -7.45 8.29 -3.58
C LEU A 311 -8.02 7.87 -4.94
N ALA A 312 -7.48 6.80 -5.55
CA ALA A 312 -8.02 6.27 -6.81
C ALA A 312 -9.42 5.70 -6.63
N CYS A 313 -9.66 4.95 -5.54
CA CYS A 313 -10.98 4.44 -5.20
C CYS A 313 -11.98 5.58 -4.93
N GLU A 314 -11.58 6.60 -4.18
CA GLU A 314 -12.39 7.80 -3.93
C GLU A 314 -12.74 8.52 -5.24
N ALA A 315 -11.77 8.68 -6.14
CA ALA A 315 -11.96 9.33 -7.44
C ALA A 315 -12.88 8.55 -8.40
N GLU A 316 -12.99 7.24 -8.23
CA GLU A 316 -13.93 6.38 -8.94
C GLU A 316 -15.30 6.25 -8.24
N GLY A 317 -15.47 6.85 -7.06
CA GLY A 317 -16.74 6.79 -6.29
C GLY A 317 -17.02 5.41 -5.70
N LEU A 318 -15.98 4.60 -5.42
CA LEU A 318 -16.15 3.23 -4.93
C LEU A 318 -16.57 3.16 -3.46
N PHE A 319 -16.44 4.26 -2.72
CA PHE A 319 -16.86 4.39 -1.34
C PHE A 319 -18.09 5.31 -1.26
N ASP A 320 -19.25 4.78 -1.62
CA ASP A 320 -20.49 5.53 -1.40
C ASP A 320 -20.77 5.57 0.09
N THR A 321 -20.81 6.78 0.64
CA THR A 321 -20.93 7.06 2.08
C THR A 321 -22.23 6.56 2.70
N SER A 322 -23.21 6.16 1.90
CA SER A 322 -24.49 5.67 2.39
C SER A 322 -24.50 4.19 2.81
N GLU A 323 -23.58 3.38 2.29
CA GLU A 323 -23.57 1.91 2.51
C GLU A 323 -22.47 1.42 3.45
N ASN A 324 -21.38 2.16 3.65
CA ASN A 324 -20.25 1.76 4.48
C ASN A 324 -20.34 2.38 5.88
N LYS A 325 -21.34 1.98 6.65
CA LYS A 325 -21.44 2.32 8.07
C LYS A 325 -20.62 1.32 8.90
N PRO A 326 -20.11 1.74 10.08
CA PRO A 326 -19.54 0.81 11.02
C PRO A 326 -20.56 -0.29 11.32
N ASP A 327 -20.14 -1.54 11.17
CA ASP A 327 -20.96 -2.71 11.37
C ASP A 327 -21.21 -2.93 12.87
N LEU A 328 -22.05 -2.09 13.46
CA LEU A 328 -22.65 -2.40 14.73
C LEU A 328 -23.94 -3.17 14.46
N ASP A 329 -24.01 -4.39 14.99
CA ASP A 329 -25.22 -5.19 14.92
C ASP A 329 -26.33 -4.56 15.74
N ILE A 330 -26.00 -4.08 16.96
CA ILE A 330 -26.97 -3.51 17.88
C ILE A 330 -26.40 -2.37 18.73
N PHE A 331 -27.25 -1.35 18.96
CA PHE A 331 -27.01 -0.29 19.95
C PHE A 331 -28.05 -0.39 21.05
N ILE A 332 -27.62 -0.57 22.32
CA ILE A 332 -28.52 -0.77 23.45
C ILE A 332 -28.58 0.48 24.34
N ILE A 333 -29.78 0.83 24.77
CA ILE A 333 -30.05 2.00 25.59
C ILE A 333 -30.65 1.50 26.93
N ALA A 334 -29.97 1.81 28.05
CA ALA A 334 -30.55 1.69 29.37
C ALA A 334 -31.53 2.83 29.61
N LEU A 335 -32.77 2.52 30.01
CA LEU A 335 -33.83 3.52 30.20
C LEU A 335 -33.55 4.45 31.39
N SER A 336 -32.89 3.92 32.44
CA SER A 336 -32.48 4.68 33.61
C SER A 336 -31.12 4.20 34.15
N ALA A 337 -30.63 4.86 35.20
CA ALA A 337 -29.38 4.49 35.84
C ALA A 337 -29.35 3.09 36.45
N SER A 338 -30.50 2.58 36.89
CA SER A 338 -30.63 1.25 37.51
C SER A 338 -30.37 0.10 36.53
N GLU A 339 -30.70 0.27 35.25
CA GLU A 339 -30.51 -0.76 34.23
C GLU A 339 -29.11 -0.75 33.61
N LYS A 340 -28.28 0.31 33.83
CA LYS A 340 -26.96 0.43 33.21
C LYS A 340 -26.05 -0.76 33.49
N SER A 341 -26.04 -1.27 34.72
CA SER A 341 -25.19 -2.42 35.07
C SER A 341 -25.63 -3.68 34.32
N PHE A 342 -26.94 -3.88 34.17
CA PHE A 342 -27.49 -5.00 33.40
C PHE A 342 -27.11 -4.87 31.92
N VAL A 343 -27.33 -3.69 31.33
CA VAL A 343 -26.99 -3.42 29.90
C VAL A 343 -25.50 -3.59 29.66
N ALA A 344 -24.64 -3.09 30.55
CA ALA A 344 -23.20 -3.24 30.41
C ALA A 344 -22.76 -4.71 30.42
N ASN A 345 -23.35 -5.53 31.30
CA ASN A 345 -23.08 -6.97 31.31
C ASN A 345 -23.60 -7.66 30.05
N LEU A 346 -24.80 -7.31 29.58
CA LEU A 346 -25.37 -7.85 28.36
C LEU A 346 -24.47 -7.50 27.13
N ILE A 347 -24.03 -6.25 27.00
CA ILE A 347 -23.08 -5.82 25.96
C ILE A 347 -21.83 -6.68 26.01
N ASN A 348 -21.25 -6.93 27.18
CA ASN A 348 -20.07 -7.78 27.29
C ASN A 348 -20.33 -9.20 26.79
N GLN A 349 -21.44 -9.82 27.22
CA GLN A 349 -21.83 -11.17 26.76
C GLN A 349 -22.06 -11.24 25.24
N LEU A 350 -22.66 -10.20 24.65
CA LEU A 350 -22.86 -10.10 23.22
C LEU A 350 -21.51 -10.04 22.48
N ARG A 351 -20.58 -9.22 22.97
CA ARG A 351 -19.21 -9.11 22.41
C ARG A 351 -18.44 -10.42 22.51
N ASP A 352 -18.53 -11.10 23.66
CA ASP A 352 -17.91 -12.43 23.85
C ASP A 352 -18.49 -13.48 22.87
N SER A 353 -19.71 -13.26 22.41
CA SER A 353 -20.39 -14.10 21.41
C SER A 353 -20.12 -13.66 19.96
N GLY A 354 -19.29 -12.64 19.73
CA GLY A 354 -18.93 -12.13 18.42
C GLY A 354 -19.92 -11.11 17.82
N VAL A 355 -20.88 -10.59 18.63
CA VAL A 355 -21.82 -9.56 18.19
C VAL A 355 -21.18 -8.18 18.35
N SER A 356 -21.20 -7.39 17.29
CA SER A 356 -20.69 -6.01 17.28
C SER A 356 -21.73 -5.09 17.93
N CYS A 357 -21.47 -4.56 19.11
CA CYS A 357 -22.46 -3.81 19.87
C CYS A 357 -21.87 -2.68 20.71
N ASP A 358 -22.70 -1.64 20.95
CA ASP A 358 -22.37 -0.53 21.82
C ASP A 358 -23.61 -0.07 22.62
N MET A 359 -23.43 0.87 23.55
CA MET A 359 -24.51 1.36 24.42
C MET A 359 -24.46 2.87 24.59
N ALA A 360 -25.57 3.43 25.05
CA ALA A 360 -25.59 4.84 25.45
C ALA A 360 -24.87 5.06 26.78
N TYR A 361 -23.82 5.88 26.76
CA TYR A 361 -23.06 6.27 27.94
C TYR A 361 -23.52 7.64 28.52
N GLY A 362 -23.26 7.83 29.80
CA GLY A 362 -23.60 9.05 30.52
C GLY A 362 -25.09 9.12 30.89
N ASP A 363 -25.49 10.22 31.56
CA ASP A 363 -26.88 10.44 31.99
C ASP A 363 -27.63 11.23 30.90
N ARG A 364 -27.95 10.55 29.81
CA ARG A 364 -28.69 11.13 28.70
C ARG A 364 -30.16 10.78 28.78
N ALA A 365 -31.03 11.80 28.57
CA ALA A 365 -32.44 11.52 28.35
C ALA A 365 -32.65 10.56 27.17
N LEU A 366 -33.68 9.75 27.16
CA LEU A 366 -33.99 8.73 26.13
C LEU A 366 -33.87 9.31 24.68
N LYS A 367 -34.41 10.52 24.46
CA LYS A 367 -34.29 11.20 23.15
C LYS A 367 -32.85 11.43 22.72
N GLY A 368 -31.96 11.77 23.66
CA GLY A 368 -30.53 11.94 23.36
C GLY A 368 -29.82 10.60 23.11
N ALA A 369 -30.18 9.56 23.84
CA ALA A 369 -29.68 8.21 23.64
C ALA A 369 -30.12 7.62 22.30
N MET A 370 -31.39 7.81 21.90
CA MET A 370 -31.90 7.42 20.58
C MET A 370 -31.16 8.12 19.44
N LYS A 371 -30.86 9.43 19.59
CA LYS A 371 -30.03 10.15 18.62
C LYS A 371 -28.61 9.60 18.52
N SER A 372 -28.06 9.06 19.63
CA SER A 372 -26.76 8.38 19.60
C SER A 372 -26.85 7.04 18.87
N ALA A 373 -27.93 6.27 19.07
CA ALA A 373 -28.18 5.05 18.31
C ALA A 373 -28.28 5.32 16.79
N ASP A 374 -29.02 6.36 16.39
CA ASP A 374 -29.08 6.78 14.99
C ASP A 374 -27.70 7.10 14.40
N LYS A 375 -26.88 7.85 15.15
CA LYS A 375 -25.55 8.26 14.73
C LYS A 375 -24.54 7.10 14.71
N SER A 376 -24.74 6.06 15.52
CA SER A 376 -23.84 4.91 15.60
C SER A 376 -23.83 4.09 14.30
N GLY A 377 -24.89 4.19 13.51
CA GLY A 377 -25.05 3.38 12.31
C GLY A 377 -25.37 1.91 12.60
N ALA A 378 -25.73 1.57 13.84
CA ALA A 378 -26.13 0.21 14.19
C ALA A 378 -27.32 -0.27 13.37
N ARG A 379 -27.31 -1.55 12.99
CA ARG A 379 -28.41 -2.19 12.27
C ARG A 379 -29.68 -2.24 13.11
N TYR A 380 -29.53 -2.55 14.38
CA TYR A 380 -30.64 -2.61 15.35
C TYR A 380 -30.42 -1.70 16.54
N SER A 381 -31.50 -1.33 17.20
CA SER A 381 -31.46 -0.73 18.53
C SER A 381 -32.46 -1.38 19.47
N ALA A 382 -32.15 -1.35 20.75
CA ALA A 382 -33.06 -1.79 21.80
C ALA A 382 -33.02 -0.86 23.01
N VAL A 383 -34.16 -0.67 23.65
CA VAL A 383 -34.26 0.05 24.92
C VAL A 383 -34.55 -0.98 26.00
N ILE A 384 -33.82 -0.95 27.11
CA ILE A 384 -33.95 -1.85 28.23
C ILE A 384 -34.28 -1.04 29.46
N GLY A 385 -35.47 -1.29 29.97
CA GLY A 385 -35.95 -0.81 31.25
C GLY A 385 -36.20 -1.97 32.24
N SER A 386 -36.81 -1.66 33.38
CA SER A 386 -37.11 -2.65 34.41
C SER A 386 -38.08 -3.75 33.93
N ASP A 387 -38.96 -3.44 32.99
CA ASP A 387 -39.95 -4.39 32.47
C ASP A 387 -39.31 -5.40 31.52
N GLU A 388 -38.40 -4.97 30.67
CA GLU A 388 -37.62 -5.85 29.79
C GLU A 388 -36.73 -6.80 30.62
N ILE A 389 -36.13 -6.32 31.71
CA ILE A 389 -35.33 -7.17 32.60
C ILE A 389 -36.19 -8.21 33.26
N LYS A 390 -37.39 -7.85 33.76
CA LYS A 390 -38.30 -8.79 34.44
C LYS A 390 -38.91 -9.80 33.50
N SER A 391 -39.32 -9.37 32.29
CA SER A 391 -39.93 -10.25 31.29
C SER A 391 -38.92 -11.14 30.60
N GLY A 392 -37.67 -10.71 30.54
CA GLY A 392 -36.61 -11.34 29.75
C GLY A 392 -36.75 -11.12 28.25
N ASN A 393 -37.64 -10.23 27.80
CA ASN A 393 -37.89 -9.89 26.42
C ASN A 393 -37.54 -8.42 26.14
N LEU A 394 -37.14 -8.10 24.93
CA LEU A 394 -36.91 -6.73 24.46
C LEU A 394 -37.47 -6.51 23.06
N ALA A 395 -37.80 -5.26 22.72
CA ALA A 395 -38.14 -4.86 21.39
C ALA A 395 -36.86 -4.54 20.61
N LEU A 396 -36.52 -5.38 19.63
CA LEU A 396 -35.42 -5.20 18.72
C LEU A 396 -35.90 -4.38 17.52
N LYS A 397 -35.49 -3.12 17.45
CA LYS A 397 -35.89 -2.18 16.37
C LYS A 397 -34.89 -2.20 15.26
N ASP A 398 -35.32 -2.50 14.04
CA ASP A 398 -34.52 -2.30 12.83
C ASP A 398 -34.42 -0.80 12.52
N MET A 399 -33.18 -0.29 12.45
CA MET A 399 -32.94 1.16 12.29
C MET A 399 -33.16 1.63 10.84
N LYS A 400 -33.19 0.71 9.88
CA LYS A 400 -33.42 1.01 8.46
C LYS A 400 -34.93 1.07 8.15
N THR A 401 -35.68 0.09 8.61
CA THR A 401 -37.13 -0.02 8.34
C THR A 401 -37.99 0.65 9.39
N GLY A 402 -37.46 0.80 10.63
CA GLY A 402 -38.20 1.30 11.77
C GLY A 402 -39.11 0.25 12.42
N GLU A 403 -39.18 -0.95 11.85
CA GLU A 403 -39.97 -2.06 12.39
C GLU A 403 -39.34 -2.62 13.67
N SER A 404 -40.17 -3.13 14.56
CA SER A 404 -39.72 -3.73 15.80
C SER A 404 -40.25 -5.15 15.95
N LYS A 405 -39.40 -6.07 16.40
CA LYS A 405 -39.79 -7.44 16.77
C LYS A 405 -39.45 -7.73 18.23
N GLU A 406 -40.28 -8.49 18.89
CA GLU A 406 -40.00 -8.96 20.24
C GLU A 406 -39.03 -10.14 20.18
N VAL A 407 -37.98 -10.10 21.00
CA VAL A 407 -36.95 -11.14 21.09
C VAL A 407 -36.58 -11.39 22.55
N ARG A 408 -36.20 -12.63 22.89
CA ARG A 408 -35.73 -12.97 24.24
C ARG A 408 -34.29 -12.50 24.41
N ILE A 409 -33.99 -11.86 25.52
CA ILE A 409 -32.62 -11.41 25.84
C ILE A 409 -31.65 -12.60 25.86
N SER A 410 -32.07 -13.75 26.38
CA SER A 410 -31.25 -14.96 26.48
C SER A 410 -30.87 -15.58 25.13
N THR A 411 -31.60 -15.27 24.07
CA THR A 411 -31.32 -15.76 22.69
C THR A 411 -30.96 -14.67 21.72
N LEU A 412 -30.70 -13.45 22.21
CA LEU A 412 -30.42 -12.27 21.38
C LEU A 412 -29.24 -12.49 20.42
N THR A 413 -28.21 -13.23 20.85
CA THR A 413 -27.05 -13.57 19.99
C THR A 413 -27.42 -14.37 18.75
N ALA A 414 -28.52 -15.14 18.78
CA ALA A 414 -28.96 -15.92 17.63
C ALA A 414 -29.50 -15.05 16.50
N GLU A 415 -29.97 -13.83 16.80
CA GLU A 415 -30.48 -12.88 15.81
C GLU A 415 -29.37 -12.34 14.88
N PHE A 416 -28.11 -12.42 15.30
CA PHE A 416 -26.95 -11.87 14.60
C PHE A 416 -26.06 -12.95 13.96
N LYS A 417 -26.29 -14.25 14.25
CA LYS A 417 -25.47 -15.35 13.71
C LYS A 417 -25.86 -15.83 12.32
N THR A 418 -26.85 -15.20 11.68
CA THR A 418 -27.42 -15.65 10.42
C THR A 418 -27.09 -14.70 9.24
N ASN A 419 -25.79 -14.35 9.08
CA ASN A 419 -25.39 -13.76 7.80
C ASN A 419 -23.92 -14.04 7.50
#